data_3e57c6c6e9be4e85eb094921eb6483ea
#
_entry.id   3e57c6c6e9be4e85eb094921eb6483ea
#
_cell.length_a   1.000
_cell.length_b   1.000
_cell.length_c   1.000
_cell.angle_alpha   90.00
_cell.angle_beta   90.00
_cell.angle_gamma   90.00
#
_symmetry.space_group_name_H-M   'P 1'
#
loop_
_entity.id
_entity.type
_entity.pdbx_description
1 polymer ?
#
loop_
_entity_poly.entity_id
_entity_poly.type
_entity_poly.pdbx_seq_one_letter_code
_entity_poly.pdbx_strand_id
1 'polypeptide(L)'
;MQKKLRQWVFTSLAVAFLAIVLAPAVPALAEDGKQEFGGIEPGKWVLGMRAGFAPLTQELTAGTSTDVGSLVNFQAMYSVNRWLLLGLMVEWERHAVDNEQPSRSLGHQDTVSVLPTLELRPGNFGQLSPYVNMSFGVNSNGFGENSNNSISPSTTFAWRLGWGADYMLTKQFALNTEMAYKRNDGHATINGLRNDDWNASSFGFLFGVKLYF
;
A
#
# COMPACT_ATOMS: atom_id res chain seq x y z
N MET A 1 -8.63 15.44 -21.15
CA MET A 1 -7.20 15.83 -21.06
C MET A 1 -6.56 15.44 -19.71
N GLN A 2 -7.23 15.60 -18.59
CA GLN A 2 -6.73 15.24 -17.24
C GLN A 2 -6.42 13.74 -17.04
N LYS A 3 -7.21 12.79 -17.57
CA LYS A 3 -6.96 11.34 -17.44
C LYS A 3 -5.58 10.92 -18.00
N LYS A 4 -5.19 11.45 -19.17
CA LYS A 4 -3.86 11.16 -19.76
C LYS A 4 -2.71 11.75 -18.93
N LEU A 5 -2.90 12.95 -18.36
CA LEU A 5 -1.88 13.59 -17.54
C LEU A 5 -1.64 12.80 -16.24
N ARG A 6 -2.70 12.32 -15.58
CA ARG A 6 -2.60 11.45 -14.38
C ARG A 6 -1.83 10.16 -14.68
N GLN A 7 -2.15 9.46 -15.78
CA GLN A 7 -1.43 8.23 -16.15
C GLN A 7 0.07 8.49 -16.39
N TRP A 8 0.44 9.59 -17.07
CA TRP A 8 1.84 9.94 -17.31
C TRP A 8 2.60 10.25 -16.02
N VAL A 9 1.98 10.98 -15.09
CA VAL A 9 2.59 11.30 -13.79
C VAL A 9 2.84 10.02 -12.98
N PHE A 10 1.88 9.09 -12.92
CA PHE A 10 2.05 7.81 -12.20
C PHE A 10 3.13 6.94 -12.82
N THR A 11 3.16 6.81 -14.15
CA THR A 11 4.19 6.02 -14.85
C THR A 11 5.57 6.61 -14.63
N SER A 12 5.71 7.94 -14.69
CA SER A 12 6.99 8.63 -14.48
C SER A 12 7.48 8.52 -13.04
N LEU A 13 6.60 8.62 -12.05
CA LEU A 13 6.93 8.43 -10.62
C LEU A 13 7.35 6.99 -10.33
N ALA A 14 6.64 5.99 -10.88
CA ALA A 14 6.98 4.59 -10.71
C ALA A 14 8.37 4.25 -11.30
N VAL A 15 8.67 4.77 -12.49
CA VAL A 15 9.98 4.61 -13.15
C VAL A 15 11.09 5.32 -12.38
N ALA A 16 10.85 6.55 -11.92
CA ALA A 16 11.81 7.31 -11.12
C ALA A 16 12.10 6.62 -9.77
N PHE A 17 11.07 6.08 -9.09
CA PHE A 17 11.23 5.36 -7.85
C PHE A 17 12.00 4.04 -8.05
N LEU A 18 11.68 3.28 -9.10
CA LEU A 18 12.41 2.06 -9.46
C LEU A 18 13.89 2.37 -9.75
N ALA A 19 14.19 3.49 -10.40
CA ALA A 19 15.55 3.94 -10.64
C ALA A 19 16.28 4.34 -9.35
N ILE A 20 15.60 4.99 -8.39
CA ILE A 20 16.15 5.37 -7.07
C ILE A 20 16.42 4.13 -6.22
N VAL A 21 15.55 3.11 -6.26
CA VAL A 21 15.73 1.85 -5.52
C VAL A 21 16.83 0.99 -6.14
N LEU A 22 17.04 1.06 -7.46
CA LEU A 22 18.06 0.28 -8.18
C LEU A 22 19.42 1.01 -8.30
N ALA A 23 19.43 2.34 -8.28
CA ALA A 23 20.65 3.14 -8.46
C ALA A 23 21.76 2.87 -7.43
N PRO A 24 21.49 2.69 -6.13
CA PRO A 24 22.53 2.35 -5.15
C PRO A 24 22.98 0.87 -5.23
N ALA A 25 22.28 0.01 -5.96
CA ALA A 25 22.66 -1.41 -6.09
C ALA A 25 23.91 -1.63 -6.97
N VAL A 26 24.21 -0.69 -7.86
CA VAL A 26 25.31 -0.83 -8.84
C VAL A 26 26.71 -0.67 -8.22
N PRO A 27 26.99 0.29 -7.32
CA PRO A 27 28.31 0.38 -6.68
C PRO A 27 28.54 -0.61 -5.55
N ALA A 28 27.51 -1.11 -4.87
CA ALA A 28 27.64 -2.07 -3.76
C ALA A 28 28.12 -3.47 -4.19
N LEU A 29 28.06 -3.78 -5.47
CA LEU A 29 28.62 -5.02 -6.05
C LEU A 29 30.15 -5.00 -6.18
N ALA A 30 30.82 -3.87 -5.90
CA ALA A 30 32.23 -3.66 -6.14
C ALA A 30 33.12 -3.55 -4.87
N GLU A 31 32.55 -3.58 -3.68
CA GLU A 31 33.32 -3.45 -2.42
C GLU A 31 33.25 -4.73 -1.58
N ASP A 32 34.35 -5.47 -1.62
CA ASP A 32 34.69 -6.62 -0.75
C ASP A 32 34.99 -6.15 0.68
N GLY A 33 34.06 -5.52 1.33
CA GLY A 33 34.18 -4.97 2.68
C GLY A 33 33.10 -5.55 3.60
N LYS A 34 33.46 -6.55 4.39
CA LYS A 34 32.71 -7.19 5.47
C LYS A 34 32.06 -6.20 6.46
N GLN A 35 30.97 -5.57 6.07
CA GLN A 35 29.95 -5.15 7.03
C GLN A 35 28.74 -6.05 6.82
N GLU A 36 28.66 -7.14 7.56
CA GLU A 36 27.45 -7.93 7.73
C GLU A 36 26.41 -7.06 8.44
N PHE A 37 25.79 -6.13 7.73
CA PHE A 37 24.48 -5.62 8.11
C PHE A 37 23.54 -6.81 7.97
N GLY A 38 23.14 -7.33 9.14
CA GLY A 38 22.49 -8.60 9.27
C GLY A 38 21.33 -8.75 8.32
N GLY A 39 21.44 -9.71 7.43
CA GLY A 39 20.28 -10.30 6.78
C GLY A 39 19.26 -10.69 7.84
N ILE A 40 17.98 -10.72 7.48
CA ILE A 40 16.97 -11.17 8.42
C ILE A 40 17.30 -12.59 8.80
N GLU A 41 17.60 -12.80 10.07
CA GLU A 41 17.87 -14.13 10.61
C GLU A 41 16.54 -14.91 10.68
N PRO A 42 16.53 -16.20 10.38
CA PRO A 42 15.36 -17.05 10.62
C PRO A 42 14.94 -17.01 12.09
N GLY A 43 13.63 -17.05 12.35
CA GLY A 43 13.07 -17.04 13.69
C GLY A 43 12.87 -15.64 14.30
N LYS A 44 13.16 -14.59 13.58
CA LYS A 44 12.97 -13.20 14.03
C LYS A 44 11.57 -12.68 13.73
N TRP A 45 11.07 -11.85 14.63
CA TRP A 45 9.87 -11.06 14.39
C TRP A 45 10.23 -9.70 13.80
N VAL A 46 9.35 -9.20 12.96
CA VAL A 46 9.45 -7.86 12.36
C VAL A 46 8.13 -7.14 12.57
N LEU A 47 8.16 -6.05 13.32
CA LEU A 47 7.03 -5.13 13.47
C LEU A 47 7.27 -3.91 12.62
N GLY A 48 6.28 -3.51 11.83
CA GLY A 48 6.34 -2.33 10.97
C GLY A 48 5.14 -1.43 11.13
N MET A 49 5.39 -0.13 11.02
CA MET A 49 4.38 0.91 10.94
C MET A 49 4.74 1.84 9.79
N ARG A 50 3.75 2.12 8.93
CA ARG A 50 3.91 2.98 7.76
C ARG A 50 2.73 3.90 7.62
N ALA A 51 2.97 5.09 7.07
CA ALA A 51 1.94 6.03 6.67
C ALA A 51 2.26 6.57 5.28
N GLY A 52 1.26 7.03 4.57
CA GLY A 52 1.44 7.53 3.22
C GLY A 52 0.15 8.00 2.59
N PHE A 53 0.11 7.92 1.29
CA PHE A 53 -1.03 8.34 0.48
C PHE A 53 -1.37 7.29 -0.58
N ALA A 54 -2.65 7.24 -0.94
CA ALA A 54 -3.18 6.25 -1.86
C ALA A 54 -4.22 6.87 -2.80
N PRO A 55 -3.83 7.34 -3.99
CA PRO A 55 -4.81 7.69 -5.01
C PRO A 55 -5.57 6.45 -5.48
N LEU A 56 -6.87 6.59 -5.69
CA LEU A 56 -7.66 5.56 -6.37
C LEU A 56 -7.22 5.43 -7.83
N THR A 57 -7.27 4.21 -8.35
CA THR A 57 -6.88 3.93 -9.74
C THR A 57 -7.94 4.33 -10.75
N GLN A 58 -9.18 4.48 -10.30
CA GLN A 58 -10.34 4.92 -11.11
C GLN A 58 -11.37 5.64 -10.22
N GLU A 59 -12.46 6.11 -10.83
CA GLU A 59 -13.62 6.66 -10.10
C GLU A 59 -14.22 5.60 -9.18
N LEU A 60 -14.64 6.00 -7.98
CA LEU A 60 -15.26 5.11 -6.99
C LEU A 60 -16.58 4.52 -7.51
N THR A 61 -17.38 5.38 -8.16
CA THR A 61 -18.54 5.06 -9.00
C THR A 61 -18.62 6.08 -10.15
N ALA A 62 -19.41 5.82 -11.16
CA ALA A 62 -19.57 6.75 -12.28
C ALA A 62 -20.01 8.14 -11.81
N GLY A 63 -19.31 9.20 -12.25
CA GLY A 63 -19.60 10.60 -11.92
C GLY A 63 -19.11 11.06 -10.54
N THR A 64 -18.25 10.30 -9.86
CA THR A 64 -17.59 10.72 -8.63
C THR A 64 -16.13 11.05 -8.87
N SER A 65 -15.62 12.03 -8.14
CA SER A 65 -14.19 12.31 -8.03
C SER A 65 -13.71 12.03 -6.61
N THR A 66 -12.46 11.62 -6.48
CA THR A 66 -11.84 11.37 -5.17
C THR A 66 -10.52 12.08 -5.07
N ASP A 67 -10.24 12.64 -3.91
CA ASP A 67 -8.93 13.16 -3.57
C ASP A 67 -7.91 12.03 -3.34
N VAL A 68 -6.64 12.41 -3.29
CA VAL A 68 -5.58 11.49 -2.88
C VAL A 68 -5.82 11.11 -1.41
N GLY A 69 -6.11 9.83 -1.17
CA GLY A 69 -6.41 9.32 0.16
C GLY A 69 -5.20 9.24 1.08
N SER A 70 -5.45 9.27 2.38
CA SER A 70 -4.46 8.92 3.41
C SER A 70 -4.46 7.41 3.65
N LEU A 71 -3.27 6.87 3.96
CA LEU A 71 -3.04 5.45 4.14
C LEU A 71 -2.15 5.23 5.37
N VAL A 72 -2.59 4.36 6.29
CA VAL A 72 -1.80 3.90 7.44
C VAL A 72 -1.79 2.38 7.46
N ASN A 73 -0.64 1.81 7.78
CA ASN A 73 -0.41 0.38 7.69
C ASN A 73 0.43 -0.09 8.89
N PHE A 74 -0.02 -1.19 9.52
CA PHE A 74 0.69 -1.91 10.56
C PHE A 74 0.93 -3.34 10.12
N GLN A 75 2.11 -3.87 10.38
CA GLN A 75 2.44 -5.25 10.05
C GLN A 75 3.19 -5.94 11.17
N ALA A 76 2.91 -7.24 11.33
CA ALA A 76 3.67 -8.16 12.18
C ALA A 76 4.04 -9.37 11.32
N MET A 77 5.33 -9.59 11.12
CA MET A 77 5.88 -10.62 10.24
C MET A 77 6.84 -11.52 11.01
N TYR A 78 6.88 -12.79 10.65
CA TYR A 78 7.82 -13.77 11.17
C TYR A 78 8.75 -14.25 10.06
N SER A 79 10.04 -14.22 10.31
CA SER A 79 11.06 -14.68 9.36
C SER A 79 11.17 -16.20 9.39
N VAL A 80 10.64 -16.86 8.37
CA VAL A 80 10.74 -18.32 8.19
C VAL A 80 12.16 -18.70 7.78
N ASN A 81 12.74 -17.90 6.91
CA ASN A 81 14.14 -18.02 6.49
C ASN A 81 14.66 -16.65 6.01
N ARG A 82 15.91 -16.58 5.53
CA ARG A 82 16.57 -15.31 5.16
C ARG A 82 15.88 -14.52 4.04
N TRP A 83 15.02 -15.18 3.26
CA TRP A 83 14.37 -14.57 2.09
C TRP A 83 12.84 -14.61 2.13
N LEU A 84 12.24 -15.26 3.16
CA LEU A 84 10.79 -15.41 3.29
C LEU A 84 10.30 -14.98 4.67
N LEU A 85 9.37 -14.02 4.70
CA LEU A 85 8.60 -13.64 5.88
C LEU A 85 7.13 -13.92 5.64
N LEU A 86 6.45 -14.38 6.69
CA LEU A 86 5.00 -14.57 6.72
C LEU A 86 4.41 -13.78 7.88
N GLY A 87 3.22 -13.22 7.70
CA GLY A 87 2.61 -12.46 8.78
C GLY A 87 1.25 -11.89 8.45
N LEU A 88 0.90 -10.87 9.21
CA LEU A 88 -0.37 -10.16 9.11
C LEU A 88 -0.12 -8.67 8.95
N MET A 89 -0.90 -8.06 8.07
CA MET A 89 -0.95 -6.62 7.84
C MET A 89 -2.36 -6.12 8.09
N VAL A 90 -2.49 -4.99 8.78
CA VAL A 90 -3.73 -4.23 8.93
C VAL A 90 -3.49 -2.87 8.30
N GLU A 91 -4.38 -2.50 7.38
CA GLU A 91 -4.27 -1.25 6.63
C GLU A 91 -5.58 -0.46 6.76
N TRP A 92 -5.47 0.84 7.01
CA TRP A 92 -6.58 1.78 6.99
C TRP A 92 -6.34 2.84 5.94
N GLU A 93 -7.35 3.10 5.14
CA GLU A 93 -7.32 4.01 4.00
C GLU A 93 -8.57 4.89 4.02
N ARG A 94 -8.40 6.19 3.78
CA ARG A 94 -9.50 7.17 3.73
C ARG A 94 -9.37 8.08 2.52
N HIS A 95 -10.49 8.25 1.80
CA HIS A 95 -10.62 9.14 0.64
C HIS A 95 -11.79 10.10 0.84
N ALA A 96 -11.60 11.39 0.54
CA ALA A 96 -12.72 12.30 0.35
C ALA A 96 -13.36 12.03 -1.01
N VAL A 97 -14.69 12.09 -1.06
CA VAL A 97 -15.48 11.77 -2.24
C VAL A 97 -16.39 12.94 -2.58
N ASP A 98 -16.27 13.44 -3.81
CA ASP A 98 -17.06 14.53 -4.33
C ASP A 98 -17.87 14.09 -5.56
N ASN A 99 -19.01 14.73 -5.79
CA ASN A 99 -19.76 14.60 -7.04
C ASN A 99 -19.15 15.56 -8.09
N GLU A 100 -18.97 15.08 -9.32
CA GLU A 100 -18.42 15.93 -10.38
C GLU A 100 -19.41 17.02 -10.84
N GLN A 101 -20.73 16.72 -10.81
CA GLN A 101 -21.76 17.66 -11.27
C GLN A 101 -23.11 17.45 -10.52
N PRO A 102 -23.61 18.44 -9.76
CA PRO A 102 -22.92 19.67 -9.33
C PRO A 102 -21.79 19.35 -8.34
N SER A 103 -20.71 20.14 -8.34
CA SER A 103 -19.59 19.96 -7.42
C SER A 103 -20.08 20.06 -5.97
N ARG A 104 -20.19 18.93 -5.29
CA ARG A 104 -20.69 18.80 -3.92
C ARG A 104 -19.96 17.66 -3.22
N SER A 105 -19.51 17.89 -2.01
CA SER A 105 -18.97 16.84 -1.17
C SER A 105 -20.06 15.82 -0.81
N LEU A 106 -19.79 14.55 -1.14
CA LEU A 106 -20.64 13.42 -0.77
C LEU A 106 -20.26 12.85 0.60
N GLY A 107 -18.99 13.01 1.01
CA GLY A 107 -18.49 12.48 2.27
C GLY A 107 -17.10 11.89 2.15
N HIS A 108 -16.87 10.81 2.88
CA HIS A 108 -15.58 10.10 2.83
C HIS A 108 -15.81 8.58 2.82
N GLN A 109 -14.96 7.90 2.08
CA GLN A 109 -14.88 6.46 2.06
C GLN A 109 -13.71 6.00 2.94
N ASP A 110 -14.00 5.07 3.85
CA ASP A 110 -13.02 4.39 4.69
C ASP A 110 -12.91 2.92 4.29
N THR A 111 -11.69 2.41 4.26
CA THR A 111 -11.44 0.98 4.09
C THR A 111 -10.49 0.50 5.19
N VAL A 112 -10.90 -0.54 5.92
CA VAL A 112 -10.02 -1.30 6.81
C VAL A 112 -9.77 -2.66 6.17
N SER A 113 -8.50 -2.97 5.92
CA SER A 113 -8.07 -4.23 5.31
C SER A 113 -7.32 -5.09 6.31
N VAL A 114 -7.64 -6.39 6.36
CA VAL A 114 -6.91 -7.39 7.15
C VAL A 114 -6.33 -8.40 6.17
N LEU A 115 -4.99 -8.46 6.12
CA LEU A 115 -4.23 -9.01 5.02
C LEU A 115 -3.14 -9.97 5.53
N PRO A 116 -3.38 -11.29 5.62
CA PRO A 116 -2.30 -12.28 5.59
C PRO A 116 -1.32 -11.96 4.47
N THR A 117 -0.03 -11.90 4.81
CA THR A 117 1.02 -11.36 3.93
C THR A 117 2.20 -12.30 3.86
N LEU A 118 2.70 -12.48 2.64
CA LEU A 118 3.97 -13.11 2.31
C LEU A 118 4.91 -12.04 1.78
N GLU A 119 6.13 -11.95 2.32
CA GLU A 119 7.16 -11.03 1.86
C GLU A 119 8.40 -11.82 1.43
N LEU A 120 8.85 -11.58 0.21
CA LEU A 120 10.05 -12.18 -0.39
C LEU A 120 11.17 -11.15 -0.47
N ARG A 121 12.37 -11.54 -0.04
CA ARG A 121 13.58 -10.72 -0.04
C ARG A 121 14.67 -11.40 -0.85
N PRO A 122 15.03 -10.88 -2.01
CA PRO A 122 16.02 -11.54 -2.89
C PRO A 122 17.45 -11.48 -2.33
N GLY A 123 17.71 -10.61 -1.36
CA GLY A 123 19.02 -10.44 -0.72
C GLY A 123 19.20 -9.05 -0.15
N ASN A 124 20.33 -8.82 0.52
CA ASN A 124 20.72 -7.53 1.05
C ASN A 124 21.84 -6.91 0.22
N PHE A 125 21.75 -5.62 -0.03
CA PHE A 125 22.76 -4.82 -0.71
C PHE A 125 23.33 -3.81 0.29
N GLY A 126 24.26 -4.27 1.12
CA GLY A 126 24.75 -3.49 2.26
C GLY A 126 23.61 -3.20 3.26
N GLN A 127 23.31 -1.93 3.49
CA GLN A 127 22.22 -1.49 4.38
C GLN A 127 20.83 -1.59 3.73
N LEU A 128 20.74 -1.76 2.42
CA LEU A 128 19.49 -1.81 1.68
C LEU A 128 19.00 -3.25 1.54
N SER A 129 17.76 -3.51 1.96
CA SER A 129 17.08 -4.80 1.82
C SER A 129 15.79 -4.64 1.03
N PRO A 130 15.83 -4.84 -0.30
CA PRO A 130 14.63 -4.78 -1.13
C PRO A 130 13.73 -5.98 -0.86
N TYR A 131 12.45 -5.80 -1.13
CA TYR A 131 11.46 -6.87 -0.99
C TYR A 131 10.28 -6.69 -1.95
N VAL A 132 9.56 -7.79 -2.16
CA VAL A 132 8.23 -7.84 -2.76
C VAL A 132 7.30 -8.53 -1.77
N ASN A 133 6.10 -7.99 -1.57
CA ASN A 133 5.09 -8.65 -0.76
C ASN A 133 3.81 -8.89 -1.55
N MET A 134 3.12 -9.97 -1.18
CA MET A 134 1.82 -10.33 -1.70
C MET A 134 0.91 -10.63 -0.51
N SER A 135 -0.29 -10.07 -0.55
CA SER A 135 -1.26 -10.19 0.52
C SER A 135 -2.64 -10.53 -0.03
N PHE A 136 -3.40 -11.32 0.71
CA PHE A 136 -4.78 -11.68 0.40
C PHE A 136 -5.60 -11.54 1.67
N GLY A 137 -6.86 -11.13 1.56
CA GLY A 137 -7.70 -10.99 2.74
C GLY A 137 -9.03 -10.34 2.45
N VAL A 138 -9.45 -9.45 3.35
CA VAL A 138 -10.74 -8.79 3.28
C VAL A 138 -10.61 -7.28 3.47
N ASN A 139 -11.40 -6.53 2.71
CA ASN A 139 -11.63 -5.11 2.89
C ASN A 139 -13.00 -4.91 3.55
N SER A 140 -13.04 -4.28 4.70
CA SER A 140 -14.26 -3.75 5.31
C SER A 140 -14.40 -2.31 4.86
N ASN A 141 -15.38 -2.03 4.02
CA ASN A 141 -15.63 -0.72 3.45
C ASN A 141 -16.72 0.01 4.24
N GLY A 142 -16.52 1.29 4.50
CA GLY A 142 -17.47 2.19 5.12
C GLY A 142 -17.60 3.48 4.34
N PHE A 143 -18.74 4.16 4.46
CA PHE A 143 -18.95 5.47 3.88
C PHE A 143 -19.52 6.41 4.93
N GLY A 144 -18.81 7.52 5.20
CA GLY A 144 -19.27 8.59 6.09
C GLY A 144 -19.93 9.68 5.24
N GLU A 145 -21.23 9.85 5.40
CA GLU A 145 -22.07 10.71 4.56
C GLU A 145 -22.07 12.16 5.05
N ASN A 146 -22.00 13.10 4.10
CA ASN A 146 -22.27 14.53 4.32
C ASN A 146 -23.63 14.95 3.72
N SER A 147 -24.45 14.00 3.27
CA SER A 147 -25.74 14.24 2.58
C SER A 147 -26.81 13.25 3.06
N ASN A 148 -28.06 13.50 2.67
CA ASN A 148 -29.20 12.62 2.98
C ASN A 148 -29.21 11.29 2.17
N ASN A 149 -28.13 10.97 1.46
CA ASN A 149 -28.01 9.73 0.71
C ASN A 149 -27.40 8.66 1.59
N SER A 150 -28.02 7.49 1.66
CA SER A 150 -27.46 6.32 2.35
C SER A 150 -26.58 5.52 1.39
N ILE A 151 -25.28 5.44 1.66
CA ILE A 151 -24.31 4.69 0.87
C ILE A 151 -23.69 3.60 1.75
N SER A 152 -23.92 2.35 1.40
CA SER A 152 -23.42 1.17 2.14
C SER A 152 -22.59 0.29 1.20
N PRO A 153 -21.25 0.46 1.18
CA PRO A 153 -20.37 -0.40 0.42
C PRO A 153 -20.30 -1.81 1.02
N SER A 154 -20.12 -2.80 0.17
CA SER A 154 -19.94 -4.20 0.60
C SER A 154 -18.54 -4.45 1.16
N THR A 155 -18.43 -5.47 2.01
CA THR A 155 -17.14 -6.11 2.30
C THR A 155 -16.67 -6.84 1.04
N THR A 156 -15.39 -6.71 0.70
CA THR A 156 -14.83 -7.25 -0.54
C THR A 156 -13.63 -8.15 -0.26
N PHE A 157 -13.32 -9.03 -1.21
CA PHE A 157 -12.03 -9.71 -1.21
C PHE A 157 -10.93 -8.72 -1.55
N ALA A 158 -9.84 -8.77 -0.77
CA ALA A 158 -8.67 -7.96 -0.98
C ALA A 158 -7.53 -8.79 -1.54
N TRP A 159 -6.83 -8.28 -2.56
CA TRP A 159 -5.46 -8.69 -2.81
C TRP A 159 -4.59 -7.45 -3.01
N ARG A 160 -3.34 -7.57 -2.59
CA ARG A 160 -2.37 -6.49 -2.60
C ARG A 160 -1.02 -7.03 -3.06
N LEU A 161 -0.39 -6.30 -3.96
CA LEU A 161 0.99 -6.53 -4.40
C LEU A 161 1.79 -5.28 -4.07
N GLY A 162 2.83 -5.44 -3.26
CA GLY A 162 3.72 -4.36 -2.87
C GLY A 162 5.17 -4.68 -3.21
N TRP A 163 5.98 -3.64 -3.40
CA TRP A 163 7.43 -3.72 -3.52
C TRP A 163 8.05 -2.53 -2.82
N GLY A 164 9.13 -2.77 -2.14
CA GLY A 164 9.76 -1.75 -1.31
C GLY A 164 11.17 -2.11 -0.92
N ALA A 165 11.70 -1.30 -0.03
CA ALA A 165 13.01 -1.52 0.54
C ALA A 165 13.07 -1.04 1.99
N ASP A 166 13.88 -1.76 2.78
CA ASP A 166 14.28 -1.37 4.12
C ASP A 166 15.71 -0.85 4.06
N TYR A 167 15.93 0.33 4.62
CA TYR A 167 17.26 0.88 4.86
C TYR A 167 17.62 0.68 6.33
N MET A 168 18.51 -0.27 6.60
CA MET A 168 18.92 -0.65 7.95
C MET A 168 19.79 0.45 8.58
N LEU A 169 19.27 1.11 9.61
CA LEU A 169 20.04 2.07 10.41
C LEU A 169 20.87 1.35 11.50
N THR A 170 20.30 0.27 12.03
CA THR A 170 20.95 -0.64 12.98
C THR A 170 20.56 -2.08 12.64
N LYS A 171 21.07 -3.07 13.36
CA LYS A 171 20.63 -4.48 13.21
C LYS A 171 19.15 -4.70 13.55
N GLN A 172 18.53 -3.78 14.30
CA GLN A 172 17.17 -3.90 14.83
C GLN A 172 16.20 -2.87 14.24
N PHE A 173 16.68 -1.81 13.61
CA PHE A 173 15.84 -0.70 13.17
C PHE A 173 16.13 -0.33 11.72
N ALA A 174 15.06 -0.23 10.93
CA ALA A 174 15.13 0.20 9.53
C ALA A 174 14.12 1.29 9.22
N LEU A 175 14.49 2.18 8.31
CA LEU A 175 13.55 3.00 7.56
C LEU A 175 12.98 2.16 6.43
N ASN A 176 11.69 2.31 6.17
CA ASN A 176 10.99 1.55 5.15
C ASN A 176 10.30 2.46 4.13
N THR A 177 10.35 2.07 2.89
CA THR A 177 9.54 2.66 1.82
C THR A 177 8.91 1.57 0.98
N GLU A 178 7.66 1.78 0.57
CA GLU A 178 6.91 0.80 -0.22
C GLU A 178 5.97 1.48 -1.19
N MET A 179 5.83 0.87 -2.36
CA MET A 179 4.74 1.13 -3.31
C MET A 179 3.87 -0.12 -3.39
N ALA A 180 2.56 0.04 -3.46
CA ALA A 180 1.66 -1.09 -3.52
C ALA A 180 0.42 -0.80 -4.34
N TYR A 181 -0.03 -1.79 -5.09
CA TYR A 181 -1.37 -1.84 -5.67
C TYR A 181 -2.27 -2.70 -4.81
N LYS A 182 -3.46 -2.20 -4.48
CA LYS A 182 -4.51 -2.93 -3.76
C LYS A 182 -5.78 -2.95 -4.59
N ARG A 183 -6.36 -4.15 -4.77
CA ARG A 183 -7.66 -4.32 -5.38
C ARG A 183 -8.75 -4.30 -4.33
N ASN A 184 -9.79 -3.50 -4.58
CA ASN A 184 -10.96 -3.35 -3.73
C ASN A 184 -12.16 -3.00 -4.61
N ASP A 185 -12.74 -4.01 -5.26
CA ASP A 185 -13.91 -3.88 -6.13
C ASP A 185 -15.07 -4.74 -5.63
N GLY A 186 -16.28 -4.24 -5.78
CA GLY A 186 -17.48 -4.91 -5.30
C GLY A 186 -18.73 -4.15 -5.68
N HIS A 187 -19.67 -4.04 -4.74
CA HIS A 187 -20.91 -3.30 -4.94
C HIS A 187 -21.19 -2.38 -3.75
N ALA A 188 -22.00 -1.37 -3.95
CA ALA A 188 -22.55 -0.54 -2.90
C ALA A 188 -24.08 -0.48 -3.02
N THR A 189 -24.77 -0.34 -1.90
CA THR A 189 -26.20 0.00 -1.88
C THR A 189 -26.33 1.50 -1.70
N ILE A 190 -26.93 2.19 -2.68
CA ILE A 190 -27.13 3.64 -2.67
C ILE A 190 -28.65 3.90 -2.62
N ASN A 191 -29.13 4.50 -1.54
CA ASN A 191 -30.58 4.77 -1.32
C ASN A 191 -31.46 3.50 -1.48
N GLY A 192 -30.95 2.33 -1.04
CA GLY A 192 -31.66 1.06 -1.15
C GLY A 192 -31.54 0.36 -2.52
N LEU A 193 -30.87 0.98 -3.49
CA LEU A 193 -30.60 0.39 -4.81
C LEU A 193 -29.18 -0.13 -4.89
N ARG A 194 -29.01 -1.35 -5.38
CA ARG A 194 -27.68 -1.96 -5.59
C ARG A 194 -27.00 -1.33 -6.81
N ASN A 195 -25.76 -0.92 -6.62
CA ASN A 195 -24.85 -0.44 -7.65
C ASN A 195 -23.62 -1.36 -7.68
N ASP A 196 -23.38 -2.01 -8.81
CA ASP A 196 -22.28 -2.95 -9.01
C ASP A 196 -20.99 -2.28 -9.53
N ASP A 197 -20.98 -0.95 -9.72
CA ASP A 197 -19.82 -0.20 -10.24
C ASP A 197 -18.88 0.33 -9.13
N TRP A 198 -18.99 -0.20 -7.90
CA TRP A 198 -18.14 0.22 -6.79
C TRP A 198 -16.71 -0.27 -6.98
N ASN A 199 -15.74 0.66 -7.03
CA ASN A 199 -14.32 0.32 -7.10
C ASN A 199 -13.45 1.30 -6.31
N ALA A 200 -12.90 0.84 -5.20
CA ALA A 200 -11.96 1.57 -4.34
C ALA A 200 -10.53 1.01 -4.44
N SER A 201 -10.16 0.45 -5.60
CA SER A 201 -8.79 -0.02 -5.82
C SER A 201 -7.82 1.15 -5.86
N SER A 202 -6.67 1.01 -5.21
CA SER A 202 -5.74 2.10 -4.96
C SER A 202 -4.30 1.74 -5.29
N PHE A 203 -3.48 2.77 -5.47
CA PHE A 203 -2.03 2.65 -5.60
C PHE A 203 -1.36 3.44 -4.48
N GLY A 204 -0.85 2.74 -3.45
CA GLY A 204 -0.30 3.33 -2.25
C GLY A 204 1.20 3.64 -2.36
N PHE A 205 1.60 4.74 -1.73
CA PHE A 205 2.99 5.11 -1.45
C PHE A 205 3.14 5.26 0.06
N LEU A 206 4.00 4.47 0.66
CA LEU A 206 4.16 4.36 2.09
C LEU A 206 5.60 4.59 2.52
N PHE A 207 5.75 5.26 3.65
CA PHE A 207 7.01 5.47 4.33
C PHE A 207 6.82 5.11 5.80
N GLY A 208 7.83 4.56 6.42
CA GLY A 208 7.72 4.17 7.82
C GLY A 208 8.98 3.55 8.39
N VAL A 209 8.76 2.75 9.41
CA VAL A 209 9.82 2.11 10.18
C VAL A 209 9.52 0.64 10.41
N LYS A 210 10.57 -0.16 10.53
CA LYS A 210 10.49 -1.57 10.93
C LYS A 210 11.47 -1.85 12.08
N LEU A 211 11.01 -2.68 13.03
CA LEU A 211 11.78 -3.22 14.13
C LEU A 211 11.97 -4.73 13.95
N TYR A 212 13.19 -5.20 14.11
CA TYR A 212 13.63 -6.59 13.97
C TYR A 212 14.12 -7.13 15.31
N PHE A 213 13.56 -8.24 15.82
CA PHE A 213 13.92 -8.81 17.14
C PHE A 213 13.69 -10.33 17.22
#